data_5e563c1a83b0d6e46911be3f1e1f325c
#
_entry.id   5e563c1a83b0d6e46911be3f1e1f325c
#
_cell.length_a   1.000
_cell.length_b   1.000
_cell.length_c   1.000
_cell.angle_alpha   90.00
_cell.angle_beta   90.00
_cell.angle_gamma   90.00
#
_symmetry.space_group_name_H-M   'P 1'
#
loop_
_entity.id
_entity.type
_entity.pdbx_description
1 polymer ?
#
loop_
_entity_poly.entity_id
_entity_poly.type
_entity_poly.pdbx_seq_one_letter_code
_entity_poly.pdbx_strand_id
1 'polypeptide(L)'
;MAQRNRQQPRAPHQLPPGRHRLGRSFVEANQRQRILDAVADVSSLAGYAAMSVEEIISVAGVSRRTFYDTFGSKEDAFLAALDSVVDEVLARLRAVYEVTDTFPAVVRDCLATFVHFVTDEPQQAEMLLIESLAAGPAAIERRTRSLRVFAEMLRDSAAQLTNSLSPPELTAETLVGGMYEVVYSRLVAGEVQRLWELLPDLAYSLMHPYLGDEAARREAAMPPSDVAMPGTADAHA
;
A
#
# COMPACT_ATOMS: atom_id res chain seq x y z
N MET A 1 34.09 37.02 -5.90
CA MET A 1 32.68 36.64 -5.80
C MET A 1 32.57 35.13 -6.11
N ALA A 2 32.46 34.29 -5.09
CA ALA A 2 32.36 32.85 -5.20
C ALA A 2 30.89 32.45 -5.31
N GLN A 3 30.47 31.91 -6.44
CA GLN A 3 29.15 31.32 -6.64
C GLN A 3 29.03 30.08 -5.74
N ARG A 4 28.19 30.14 -4.71
CA ARG A 4 27.75 28.98 -3.95
C ARG A 4 26.87 28.12 -4.85
N ASN A 5 27.42 27.00 -5.27
CA ASN A 5 26.70 25.93 -5.95
C ASN A 5 25.63 25.38 -4.98
N ARG A 6 24.37 25.76 -5.19
CA ARG A 6 23.23 25.18 -4.47
C ARG A 6 23.07 23.76 -4.97
N GLN A 7 23.60 22.80 -4.21
CA GLN A 7 23.26 21.40 -4.42
C GLN A 7 21.77 21.23 -4.16
N GLN A 8 21.04 20.81 -5.19
CA GLN A 8 19.65 20.38 -5.05
C GLN A 8 19.59 19.19 -4.06
N PRO A 9 18.51 19.09 -3.24
CA PRO A 9 18.33 17.94 -2.36
C PRO A 9 18.31 16.66 -3.18
N ARG A 10 19.09 15.67 -2.76
CA ARG A 10 19.19 14.36 -3.44
C ARG A 10 17.91 13.58 -3.17
N ALA A 11 17.42 12.88 -4.21
CA ALA A 11 16.33 11.93 -4.07
C ALA A 11 16.70 10.82 -3.05
N PRO A 12 15.75 10.30 -2.28
CA PRO A 12 15.97 9.12 -1.45
C PRO A 12 16.62 8.01 -2.29
N HIS A 13 17.57 7.26 -1.72
CA HIS A 13 18.33 6.19 -2.37
C HIS A 13 19.37 6.61 -3.46
N GLN A 14 19.60 7.90 -3.71
CA GLN A 14 20.62 8.33 -4.65
C GLN A 14 22.02 8.13 -4.08
N LEU A 15 22.79 7.19 -4.67
CA LEU A 15 24.20 6.94 -4.34
C LEU A 15 25.07 8.17 -4.67
N PRO A 16 26.09 8.51 -3.83
CA PRO A 16 27.00 9.60 -4.14
C PRO A 16 27.76 9.32 -5.46
N PRO A 17 28.09 10.36 -6.27
CA PRO A 17 28.87 10.17 -7.49
C PRO A 17 30.29 9.70 -7.14
N GLY A 18 30.77 8.64 -7.80
CA GLY A 18 32.11 8.11 -7.62
C GLY A 18 32.24 6.63 -8.04
N ARG A 19 33.48 6.10 -8.12
CA ARG A 19 33.72 4.66 -8.28
C ARG A 19 33.40 3.96 -6.96
N HIS A 20 32.17 3.41 -6.85
CA HIS A 20 31.78 2.58 -5.71
C HIS A 20 32.35 1.16 -5.88
N ARG A 21 32.89 0.59 -4.76
CA ARG A 21 33.21 -0.85 -4.66
C ARG A 21 31.94 -1.73 -4.53
N LEU A 22 30.77 -1.19 -4.87
CA LEU A 22 29.49 -1.89 -4.82
C LEU A 22 29.41 -2.88 -5.98
N GLY A 23 29.00 -4.11 -5.70
CA GLY A 23 28.78 -5.12 -6.72
C GLY A 23 27.78 -4.63 -7.78
N ARG A 24 27.97 -5.06 -9.04
CA ARG A 24 27.09 -4.69 -10.16
C ARG A 24 25.61 -4.95 -9.86
N SER A 25 25.32 -6.08 -9.24
CA SER A 25 23.94 -6.45 -8.84
C SER A 25 23.31 -5.47 -7.84
N PHE A 26 24.10 -4.91 -6.92
CA PHE A 26 23.61 -3.89 -6.00
C PHE A 26 23.23 -2.58 -6.71
N VAL A 27 24.06 -2.16 -7.66
CA VAL A 27 23.79 -0.95 -8.46
C VAL A 27 22.55 -1.14 -9.32
N GLU A 28 22.40 -2.29 -9.96
CA GLU A 28 21.21 -2.64 -10.77
C GLU A 28 19.95 -2.69 -9.92
N ALA A 29 19.99 -3.31 -8.73
CA ALA A 29 18.86 -3.35 -7.79
C ALA A 29 18.47 -1.93 -7.31
N ASN A 30 19.45 -1.09 -6.96
CA ASN A 30 19.18 0.29 -6.56
C ASN A 30 18.59 1.12 -7.70
N GLN A 31 19.09 0.97 -8.93
CA GLN A 31 18.54 1.66 -10.10
C GLN A 31 17.10 1.20 -10.38
N ARG A 32 16.83 -0.11 -10.26
CA ARG A 32 15.49 -0.66 -10.41
C ARG A 32 14.54 -0.05 -9.37
N GLN A 33 14.93 -0.02 -8.08
CA GLN A 33 14.08 0.54 -7.02
C GLN A 33 13.77 2.02 -7.29
N ARG A 34 14.77 2.83 -7.66
CA ARG A 34 14.56 4.24 -8.01
C ARG A 34 13.60 4.45 -9.17
N ILE A 35 13.58 3.53 -10.14
CA ILE A 35 12.59 3.58 -11.23
C ILE A 35 11.20 3.27 -10.70
N LEU A 36 11.04 2.27 -9.83
CA LEU A 36 9.76 1.91 -9.23
C LEU A 36 9.18 3.06 -8.39
N ASP A 37 10.02 3.69 -7.55
CA ASP A 37 9.64 4.85 -6.75
C ASP A 37 9.19 6.02 -7.65
N ALA A 38 9.97 6.31 -8.70
CA ALA A 38 9.64 7.36 -9.66
C ALA A 38 8.34 7.08 -10.44
N VAL A 39 8.02 5.82 -10.70
CA VAL A 39 6.73 5.45 -11.33
C VAL A 39 5.57 5.80 -10.41
N ALA A 40 5.67 5.51 -9.11
CA ALA A 40 4.64 5.88 -8.14
C ALA A 40 4.47 7.41 -8.07
N ASP A 41 5.58 8.16 -7.94
CA ASP A 41 5.56 9.63 -7.90
C ASP A 41 4.93 10.25 -9.17
N VAL A 42 5.37 9.80 -10.35
CA VAL A 42 4.90 10.37 -11.63
C VAL A 42 3.46 9.98 -11.91
N SER A 43 3.05 8.73 -11.60
CA SER A 43 1.67 8.29 -11.81
C SER A 43 0.69 8.98 -10.88
N SER A 44 1.08 9.27 -9.64
CA SER A 44 0.26 10.06 -8.70
C SER A 44 0.07 11.51 -9.17
N LEU A 45 1.14 12.14 -9.69
CA LEU A 45 1.09 13.55 -10.12
C LEU A 45 0.38 13.78 -11.45
N ALA A 46 0.62 12.92 -12.43
CA ALA A 46 0.17 13.12 -13.82
C ALA A 46 -0.96 12.17 -14.25
N GLY A 47 -1.19 11.11 -13.49
CA GLY A 47 -2.01 9.96 -13.88
C GLY A 47 -1.25 9.00 -14.81
N TYR A 48 -1.61 7.71 -14.77
CA TYR A 48 -1.00 6.70 -15.63
C TYR A 48 -1.06 7.05 -17.11
N ALA A 49 -2.18 7.60 -17.59
CA ALA A 49 -2.37 7.92 -19.01
C ALA A 49 -1.36 8.96 -19.52
N ALA A 50 -1.11 10.01 -18.75
CA ALA A 50 -0.20 11.09 -19.12
C ALA A 50 1.27 10.81 -18.78
N MET A 51 1.55 9.89 -17.84
CA MET A 51 2.91 9.48 -17.46
C MET A 51 3.75 9.07 -18.66
N SER A 52 4.99 9.55 -18.74
CA SER A 52 5.94 9.24 -19.81
C SER A 52 7.25 8.64 -19.27
N VAL A 53 7.98 7.89 -20.13
CA VAL A 53 9.31 7.36 -19.77
C VAL A 53 10.29 8.48 -19.49
N GLU A 54 10.18 9.62 -20.18
CA GLU A 54 11.00 10.81 -19.98
C GLU A 54 10.88 11.37 -18.56
N GLU A 55 9.66 11.45 -18.04
CA GLU A 55 9.40 11.92 -16.67
C GLU A 55 9.91 10.90 -15.65
N ILE A 56 9.65 9.61 -15.86
CA ILE A 56 10.15 8.55 -14.97
C ILE A 56 11.67 8.59 -14.86
N ILE A 57 12.43 8.64 -15.97
CA ILE A 57 13.90 8.67 -15.93
C ILE A 57 14.44 9.96 -15.32
N SER A 58 13.74 11.09 -15.52
CA SER A 58 14.10 12.37 -14.92
C SER A 58 13.98 12.31 -13.38
N VAL A 59 12.86 11.81 -12.84
CA VAL A 59 12.63 11.65 -11.41
C VAL A 59 13.57 10.60 -10.83
N ALA A 60 13.66 9.42 -11.47
CA ALA A 60 14.55 8.34 -11.04
C ALA A 60 16.05 8.73 -11.12
N GLY A 61 16.42 9.73 -11.91
CA GLY A 61 17.81 10.12 -12.13
C GLY A 61 18.62 8.99 -12.78
N VAL A 62 18.04 8.27 -13.74
CA VAL A 62 18.69 7.21 -14.53
C VAL A 62 18.76 7.60 -16.00
N SER A 63 19.61 6.91 -16.77
CA SER A 63 19.64 7.11 -18.21
C SER A 63 18.49 6.38 -18.90
N ARG A 64 18.10 6.85 -20.11
CA ARG A 64 17.12 6.15 -20.97
C ARG A 64 17.54 4.70 -21.25
N ARG A 65 18.85 4.48 -21.46
CA ARG A 65 19.41 3.14 -21.62
C ARG A 65 19.18 2.28 -20.38
N THR A 66 19.47 2.79 -19.19
CA THR A 66 19.25 2.07 -17.92
C THR A 66 17.79 1.69 -17.74
N PHE A 67 16.86 2.57 -18.12
CA PHE A 67 15.43 2.25 -18.07
C PHE A 67 15.11 1.06 -18.98
N TYR A 68 15.51 1.11 -20.26
CA TYR A 68 15.19 0.04 -21.21
C TYR A 68 16.02 -1.25 -21.00
N ASP A 69 17.17 -1.16 -20.31
CA ASP A 69 17.89 -2.36 -19.84
C ASP A 69 17.14 -3.06 -18.68
N THR A 70 16.21 -2.35 -17.99
CA THR A 70 15.47 -2.84 -16.82
C THR A 70 14.01 -3.17 -17.14
N PHE A 71 13.33 -2.37 -17.95
CA PHE A 71 11.92 -2.48 -18.32
C PHE A 71 11.73 -2.28 -19.82
N GLY A 72 10.92 -3.12 -20.45
CA GLY A 72 10.64 -3.03 -21.89
C GLY A 72 9.76 -1.84 -22.28
N SER A 73 8.89 -1.40 -21.36
CA SER A 73 7.91 -0.33 -21.61
C SER A 73 7.55 0.41 -20.32
N LYS A 74 6.81 1.53 -20.45
CA LYS A 74 6.19 2.23 -19.34
C LYS A 74 5.18 1.34 -18.60
N GLU A 75 4.43 0.50 -19.34
CA GLU A 75 3.48 -0.45 -18.77
C GLU A 75 4.20 -1.49 -17.92
N ASP A 76 5.29 -2.09 -18.40
CA ASP A 76 6.08 -3.06 -17.63
C ASP A 76 6.62 -2.44 -16.33
N ALA A 77 7.11 -1.20 -16.39
CA ALA A 77 7.59 -0.48 -15.22
C ALA A 77 6.46 -0.21 -14.22
N PHE A 78 5.28 0.21 -14.70
CA PHE A 78 4.11 0.44 -13.84
C PHE A 78 3.61 -0.84 -13.20
N LEU A 79 3.48 -1.92 -13.95
CA LEU A 79 3.05 -3.21 -13.41
C LEU A 79 4.04 -3.76 -12.37
N ALA A 80 5.33 -3.58 -12.59
CA ALA A 80 6.35 -3.98 -11.62
C ALA A 80 6.34 -3.09 -10.36
N ALA A 81 6.05 -1.78 -10.48
CA ALA A 81 5.87 -0.89 -9.34
C ALA A 81 4.61 -1.27 -8.55
N LEU A 82 3.51 -1.55 -9.25
CA LEU A 82 2.27 -2.01 -8.63
C LEU A 82 2.46 -3.33 -7.88
N ASP A 83 3.15 -4.31 -8.50
CA ASP A 83 3.48 -5.58 -7.83
C ASP A 83 4.33 -5.33 -6.56
N SER A 84 5.33 -4.43 -6.61
CA SER A 84 6.17 -4.09 -5.46
C SER A 84 5.37 -3.50 -4.30
N VAL A 85 4.44 -2.58 -4.59
CA VAL A 85 3.56 -1.97 -3.57
C VAL A 85 2.59 -3.00 -2.99
N VAL A 86 1.98 -3.83 -3.83
CA VAL A 86 1.09 -4.92 -3.36
C VAL A 86 1.84 -5.87 -2.44
N ASP A 87 3.04 -6.30 -2.83
CA ASP A 87 3.87 -7.22 -2.03
C ASP A 87 4.26 -6.60 -0.69
N GLU A 88 4.59 -5.31 -0.65
CA GLU A 88 4.91 -4.59 0.57
C GLU A 88 3.71 -4.46 1.51
N VAL A 89 2.54 -4.05 1.01
CA VAL A 89 1.30 -3.99 1.80
C VAL A 89 0.94 -5.36 2.36
N LEU A 90 0.99 -6.40 1.51
CA LEU A 90 0.72 -7.77 1.94
C LEU A 90 1.72 -8.28 2.99
N ALA A 91 3.00 -7.92 2.87
CA ALA A 91 4.01 -8.29 3.85
C ALA A 91 3.74 -7.64 5.22
N ARG A 92 3.40 -6.34 5.24
CA ARG A 92 3.01 -5.62 6.47
C ARG A 92 1.78 -6.25 7.14
N LEU A 93 0.74 -6.54 6.36
CA LEU A 93 -0.49 -7.16 6.89
C LEU A 93 -0.26 -8.59 7.40
N ARG A 94 0.56 -9.38 6.71
CA ARG A 94 0.92 -10.73 7.18
C ARG A 94 1.72 -10.68 8.48
N ALA A 95 2.67 -9.76 8.61
CA ALA A 95 3.44 -9.60 9.83
C ALA A 95 2.54 -9.31 11.04
N VAL A 96 1.51 -8.47 10.87
CA VAL A 96 0.49 -8.21 11.90
C VAL A 96 -0.36 -9.46 12.16
N TYR A 97 -0.83 -10.11 11.10
CA TYR A 97 -1.67 -11.31 11.17
C TYR A 97 -0.99 -12.45 11.94
N GLU A 98 0.32 -12.64 11.76
CA GLU A 98 1.09 -13.73 12.39
C GLU A 98 1.28 -13.57 13.90
N VAL A 99 1.22 -12.33 14.42
CA VAL A 99 1.44 -12.02 15.84
C VAL A 99 0.16 -11.70 16.60
N THR A 100 -1.00 -11.70 15.92
CA THR A 100 -2.28 -11.32 16.50
C THR A 100 -3.18 -12.55 16.68
N ASP A 101 -3.57 -12.82 17.92
CA ASP A 101 -4.19 -14.10 18.30
C ASP A 101 -5.69 -14.21 18.07
N THR A 102 -6.42 -13.09 17.93
CA THR A 102 -7.89 -13.10 17.87
C THR A 102 -8.41 -12.43 16.62
N PHE A 103 -9.49 -12.98 16.05
CA PHE A 103 -10.14 -12.40 14.86
C PHE A 103 -10.44 -10.90 14.99
N PRO A 104 -11.04 -10.39 16.10
CA PRO A 104 -11.31 -8.95 16.20
C PRO A 104 -10.06 -8.10 16.22
N ALA A 105 -8.99 -8.56 16.88
CA ALA A 105 -7.72 -7.86 16.92
C ALA A 105 -7.06 -7.88 15.52
N VAL A 106 -7.05 -9.01 14.80
CA VAL A 106 -6.58 -9.11 13.42
C VAL A 106 -7.28 -8.08 12.53
N VAL A 107 -8.60 -7.97 12.62
CA VAL A 107 -9.36 -7.00 11.80
C VAL A 107 -8.94 -5.56 12.12
N ARG A 108 -8.87 -5.17 13.40
CA ARG A 108 -8.49 -3.81 13.81
C ARG A 108 -7.06 -3.49 13.36
N ASP A 109 -6.13 -4.39 13.64
CA ASP A 109 -4.71 -4.16 13.42
C ASP A 109 -4.36 -4.15 11.92
N CYS A 110 -4.94 -5.05 11.12
CA CYS A 110 -4.79 -5.02 9.67
C CYS A 110 -5.41 -3.76 9.06
N LEU A 111 -6.60 -3.32 9.51
CA LEU A 111 -7.19 -2.07 9.06
C LEU A 111 -6.31 -0.86 9.41
N ALA A 112 -5.82 -0.77 10.64
CA ALA A 112 -4.94 0.31 11.06
C ALA A 112 -3.65 0.34 10.24
N THR A 113 -3.02 -0.83 10.02
CA THR A 113 -1.84 -0.96 9.16
C THR A 113 -2.11 -0.49 7.73
N PHE A 114 -3.27 -0.82 7.17
CA PHE A 114 -3.66 -0.36 5.84
C PHE A 114 -3.95 1.14 5.80
N VAL A 115 -4.61 1.70 6.82
CA VAL A 115 -4.84 3.16 6.92
C VAL A 115 -3.50 3.90 7.06
N HIS A 116 -2.54 3.39 7.84
CA HIS A 116 -1.17 3.93 7.89
C HIS A 116 -0.53 3.96 6.52
N PHE A 117 -0.54 2.85 5.79
CA PHE A 117 -0.02 2.84 4.43
C PHE A 117 -0.64 3.94 3.56
N VAL A 118 -1.98 4.07 3.57
CA VAL A 118 -2.68 5.06 2.75
C VAL A 118 -2.37 6.50 3.16
N THR A 119 -2.14 6.76 4.46
CA THR A 119 -1.86 8.11 4.97
C THR A 119 -0.40 8.52 4.85
N ASP A 120 0.52 7.58 5.00
CA ASP A 120 1.95 7.86 5.08
C ASP A 120 2.65 7.74 3.72
N GLU A 121 2.08 6.98 2.80
CA GLU A 121 2.62 6.71 1.47
C GLU A 121 1.60 7.07 0.35
N PRO A 122 1.15 8.32 0.29
CA PRO A 122 0.02 8.72 -0.56
C PRO A 122 0.24 8.44 -2.05
N GLN A 123 1.46 8.57 -2.58
CA GLN A 123 1.77 8.31 -3.99
C GLN A 123 1.60 6.83 -4.33
N GLN A 124 2.04 5.94 -3.45
CA GLN A 124 1.88 4.50 -3.62
C GLN A 124 0.42 4.08 -3.45
N ALA A 125 -0.29 4.70 -2.51
CA ALA A 125 -1.72 4.47 -2.31
C ALA A 125 -2.55 4.92 -3.53
N GLU A 126 -2.27 6.08 -4.11
CA GLU A 126 -2.92 6.55 -5.34
C GLU A 126 -2.63 5.62 -6.51
N MET A 127 -1.37 5.19 -6.69
CA MET A 127 -1.02 4.22 -7.72
C MET A 127 -1.78 2.91 -7.55
N LEU A 128 -1.85 2.38 -6.33
CA LEU A 128 -2.54 1.11 -6.03
C LEU A 128 -4.06 1.23 -6.18
N LEU A 129 -4.67 2.29 -5.65
CA LEU A 129 -6.11 2.38 -5.49
C LEU A 129 -6.79 3.09 -6.67
N ILE A 130 -6.12 4.05 -7.32
CA ILE A 130 -6.70 4.87 -8.40
C ILE A 130 -6.09 4.49 -9.74
N GLU A 131 -4.79 4.64 -9.91
CA GLU A 131 -4.14 4.54 -11.21
C GLU A 131 -4.12 3.11 -11.77
N SER A 132 -4.17 2.10 -10.90
CA SER A 132 -4.33 0.69 -11.31
C SER A 132 -5.61 0.44 -12.12
N LEU A 133 -6.67 1.24 -11.93
CA LEU A 133 -7.91 1.15 -12.71
C LEU A 133 -7.76 1.70 -14.13
N ALA A 134 -6.88 2.70 -14.31
CA ALA A 134 -6.61 3.34 -15.61
C ALA A 134 -5.52 2.63 -16.42
N ALA A 135 -4.71 1.79 -15.78
CA ALA A 135 -3.52 1.17 -16.39
C ALA A 135 -3.80 -0.11 -17.20
N GLY A 136 -5.07 -0.43 -17.42
CA GLY A 136 -5.48 -1.52 -18.29
C GLY A 136 -5.69 -2.89 -17.62
N PRO A 137 -6.04 -3.93 -18.41
CA PRO A 137 -6.50 -5.22 -17.88
C PRO A 137 -5.49 -5.92 -16.96
N ALA A 138 -4.20 -5.83 -17.26
CA ALA A 138 -3.15 -6.47 -16.46
C ALA A 138 -3.02 -5.85 -15.06
N ALA A 139 -3.22 -4.54 -14.92
CA ALA A 139 -3.22 -3.85 -13.62
C ALA A 139 -4.50 -4.18 -12.84
N ILE A 140 -5.66 -4.20 -13.52
CA ILE A 140 -6.94 -4.60 -12.91
C ILE A 140 -6.88 -6.03 -12.38
N GLU A 141 -6.23 -6.95 -13.10
CA GLU A 141 -6.05 -8.33 -12.64
C GLU A 141 -5.22 -8.39 -11.35
N ARG A 142 -4.12 -7.63 -11.25
CA ARG A 142 -3.26 -7.55 -10.04
C ARG A 142 -4.05 -7.02 -8.85
N ARG A 143 -4.77 -5.91 -9.06
CA ARG A 143 -5.67 -5.33 -8.06
C ARG A 143 -6.72 -6.36 -7.58
N THR A 144 -7.39 -7.05 -8.50
CA THR A 144 -8.41 -8.05 -8.15
C THR A 144 -7.80 -9.21 -7.36
N ARG A 145 -6.59 -9.62 -7.73
CA ARG A 145 -5.86 -10.67 -6.99
C ARG A 145 -5.52 -10.23 -5.57
N SER A 146 -5.05 -8.99 -5.36
CA SER A 146 -4.76 -8.48 -4.03
C SER A 146 -6.01 -8.40 -3.14
N LEU A 147 -7.14 -7.91 -3.67
CA LEU A 147 -8.42 -7.89 -2.93
C LEU A 147 -8.88 -9.30 -2.52
N ARG A 148 -8.66 -10.29 -3.39
CA ARG A 148 -8.98 -11.69 -3.07
C ARG A 148 -8.12 -12.22 -1.91
N VAL A 149 -6.82 -11.90 -1.88
CA VAL A 149 -5.95 -12.27 -0.76
C VAL A 149 -6.44 -11.65 0.55
N PHE A 150 -6.87 -10.38 0.54
CA PHE A 150 -7.45 -9.75 1.75
C PHE A 150 -8.74 -10.43 2.20
N ALA A 151 -9.61 -10.81 1.26
CA ALA A 151 -10.84 -11.54 1.58
C ALA A 151 -10.55 -12.94 2.14
N GLU A 152 -9.53 -13.63 1.64
CA GLU A 152 -9.04 -14.89 2.18
C GLU A 152 -8.51 -14.74 3.60
N MET A 153 -7.66 -13.73 3.87
CA MET A 153 -7.15 -13.44 5.22
C MET A 153 -8.30 -13.18 6.21
N LEU A 154 -9.31 -12.40 5.82
CA LEU A 154 -10.49 -12.13 6.64
C LEU A 154 -11.26 -13.41 6.95
N ARG A 155 -11.52 -14.23 5.94
CA ARG A 155 -12.26 -15.50 6.09
C ARG A 155 -11.49 -16.49 6.96
N ASP A 156 -10.19 -16.65 6.74
CA ASP A 156 -9.35 -17.62 7.44
C ASP A 156 -9.17 -17.24 8.91
N SER A 157 -9.06 -15.93 9.23
CA SER A 157 -9.05 -15.47 10.61
C SER A 157 -10.39 -15.71 11.31
N ALA A 158 -11.51 -15.51 10.62
CA ALA A 158 -12.84 -15.77 11.17
C ALA A 158 -13.13 -17.28 11.37
N ALA A 159 -12.53 -18.16 10.55
CA ALA A 159 -12.69 -19.61 10.67
C ALA A 159 -12.14 -20.16 12.00
N GLN A 160 -11.26 -19.43 12.67
CA GLN A 160 -10.70 -19.80 13.99
C GLN A 160 -11.68 -19.51 15.16
N LEU A 161 -12.77 -18.81 14.92
CA LEU A 161 -13.79 -18.51 15.95
C LEU A 161 -14.58 -19.75 16.33
N THR A 162 -14.64 -20.05 17.63
CA THR A 162 -15.38 -21.21 18.18
C THR A 162 -16.91 -21.06 17.99
N ASN A 163 -17.42 -19.83 17.98
CA ASN A 163 -18.86 -19.50 17.90
C ASN A 163 -19.14 -18.50 16.76
N SER A 164 -18.50 -18.68 15.59
CA SER A 164 -18.76 -17.84 14.42
C SER A 164 -20.18 -18.04 13.90
N LEU A 165 -20.84 -16.94 13.58
CA LEU A 165 -21.96 -16.97 12.66
C LEU A 165 -21.36 -17.34 11.28
N SER A 166 -21.76 -18.46 10.70
CA SER A 166 -21.23 -18.90 9.40
C SER A 166 -21.88 -18.07 8.26
N PRO A 167 -21.33 -16.92 7.88
CA PRO A 167 -21.92 -16.10 6.83
C PRO A 167 -21.74 -16.76 5.45
N PRO A 168 -22.54 -16.33 4.43
CA PRO A 168 -22.37 -16.81 3.06
C PRO A 168 -20.96 -16.63 2.54
N GLU A 169 -20.55 -17.49 1.59
CA GLU A 169 -19.19 -17.54 1.04
C GLU A 169 -18.70 -16.20 0.47
N LEU A 170 -19.57 -15.44 -0.21
CA LEU A 170 -19.22 -14.12 -0.80
C LEU A 170 -19.09 -12.98 0.22
N THR A 171 -19.37 -13.22 1.51
CA THR A 171 -19.37 -12.17 2.53
C THR A 171 -18.02 -11.46 2.62
N ALA A 172 -16.92 -12.21 2.71
CA ALA A 172 -15.59 -11.63 2.83
C ALA A 172 -15.22 -10.77 1.60
N GLU A 173 -15.49 -11.25 0.39
CA GLU A 173 -15.23 -10.48 -0.84
C GLU A 173 -16.07 -9.21 -0.89
N THR A 174 -17.34 -9.28 -0.53
CA THR A 174 -18.25 -8.13 -0.49
C THR A 174 -17.78 -7.07 0.51
N LEU A 175 -17.37 -7.49 1.71
CA LEU A 175 -16.89 -6.60 2.75
C LEU A 175 -15.56 -5.92 2.36
N VAL A 176 -14.62 -6.67 1.84
CA VAL A 176 -13.33 -6.13 1.38
C VAL A 176 -13.52 -5.19 0.19
N GLY A 177 -14.43 -5.53 -0.73
CA GLY A 177 -14.79 -4.64 -1.84
C GLY A 177 -15.45 -3.34 -1.37
N GLY A 178 -16.35 -3.41 -0.39
CA GLY A 178 -16.99 -2.22 0.21
C GLY A 178 -15.99 -1.34 0.97
N MET A 179 -15.10 -1.95 1.76
CA MET A 179 -14.00 -1.23 2.42
C MET A 179 -13.10 -0.52 1.41
N TYR A 180 -12.70 -1.22 0.34
CA TYR A 180 -11.90 -0.64 -0.74
C TYR A 180 -12.58 0.61 -1.32
N GLU A 181 -13.89 0.55 -1.61
CA GLU A 181 -14.63 1.68 -2.16
C GLU A 181 -14.69 2.88 -1.21
N VAL A 182 -14.83 2.64 0.09
CA VAL A 182 -14.76 3.70 1.10
C VAL A 182 -13.40 4.37 1.09
N VAL A 183 -12.30 3.60 1.10
CA VAL A 183 -10.94 4.14 1.08
C VAL A 183 -10.67 4.89 -0.23
N TYR A 184 -11.02 4.29 -1.37
CA TYR A 184 -10.91 4.92 -2.69
C TYR A 184 -11.62 6.27 -2.74
N SER A 185 -12.87 6.33 -2.29
CA SER A 185 -13.66 7.57 -2.33
C SER A 185 -13.07 8.67 -1.43
N ARG A 186 -12.48 8.32 -0.28
CA ARG A 186 -11.78 9.29 0.60
C ARG A 186 -10.47 9.79 -0.03
N LEU A 187 -9.73 8.89 -0.68
CA LEU A 187 -8.49 9.25 -1.37
C LEU A 187 -8.77 10.22 -2.53
N VAL A 188 -9.76 9.92 -3.37
CA VAL A 188 -10.20 10.81 -4.48
C VAL A 188 -10.69 12.17 -3.98
N ALA A 189 -11.37 12.19 -2.83
CA ALA A 189 -11.85 13.44 -2.22
C ALA A 189 -10.75 14.25 -1.50
N GLY A 190 -9.52 13.73 -1.36
CA GLY A 190 -8.45 14.34 -0.58
C GLY A 190 -8.72 14.31 0.94
N GLU A 191 -9.58 13.40 1.40
CA GLU A 191 -10.02 13.26 2.80
C GLU A 191 -9.34 12.08 3.52
N VAL A 192 -8.12 11.74 3.15
CA VAL A 192 -7.39 10.54 3.64
C VAL A 192 -7.30 10.50 5.17
N GLN A 193 -7.08 11.64 5.82
CA GLN A 193 -6.97 11.72 7.29
C GLN A 193 -8.25 11.31 8.02
N ARG A 194 -9.41 11.41 7.35
CA ARG A 194 -10.70 10.96 7.92
C ARG A 194 -10.83 9.45 8.01
N LEU A 195 -9.93 8.67 7.36
CA LEU A 195 -9.91 7.21 7.49
C LEU A 195 -9.69 6.76 8.93
N TRP A 196 -8.91 7.52 9.72
CA TRP A 196 -8.70 7.23 11.14
C TRP A 196 -10.01 7.37 11.96
N GLU A 197 -10.84 8.35 11.63
CA GLU A 197 -12.14 8.53 12.27
C GLU A 197 -13.13 7.42 11.89
N LEU A 198 -12.97 6.85 10.68
CA LEU A 198 -13.82 5.79 10.15
C LEU A 198 -13.36 4.37 10.55
N LEU A 199 -12.18 4.24 11.17
CA LEU A 199 -11.62 2.94 11.52
C LEU A 199 -12.58 2.07 12.36
N PRO A 200 -13.25 2.58 13.40
CA PRO A 200 -14.23 1.79 14.17
C PRO A 200 -15.42 1.31 13.33
N ASP A 201 -15.93 2.14 12.43
CA ASP A 201 -17.08 1.79 11.57
C ASP A 201 -16.69 0.73 10.53
N LEU A 202 -15.48 0.84 9.95
CA LEU A 202 -14.94 -0.16 9.05
C LEU A 202 -14.70 -1.49 9.77
N ALA A 203 -14.11 -1.45 10.96
CA ALA A 203 -13.89 -2.62 11.78
C ALA A 203 -15.22 -3.30 12.16
N TYR A 204 -16.21 -2.52 12.60
CA TYR A 204 -17.55 -3.03 12.87
C TYR A 204 -18.14 -3.74 11.65
N SER A 205 -18.06 -3.11 10.49
CA SER A 205 -18.63 -3.65 9.24
C SER A 205 -18.00 -4.99 8.86
N LEU A 206 -16.68 -5.13 9.03
CA LEU A 206 -15.95 -6.37 8.74
C LEU A 206 -16.25 -7.47 9.76
N MET A 207 -16.49 -7.13 11.03
CA MET A 207 -16.72 -8.11 12.11
C MET A 207 -18.19 -8.55 12.25
N HIS A 208 -19.12 -7.64 11.96
CA HIS A 208 -20.54 -7.86 12.25
C HIS A 208 -21.13 -9.17 11.69
N PRO A 209 -20.86 -9.57 10.43
CA PRO A 209 -21.39 -10.83 9.89
C PRO A 209 -20.88 -12.09 10.59
N TYR A 210 -19.76 -12.00 11.29
CA TYR A 210 -19.11 -13.13 11.97
C TYR A 210 -19.41 -13.19 13.48
N LEU A 211 -19.54 -12.02 14.14
CA LEU A 211 -19.69 -11.90 15.58
C LEU A 211 -21.11 -11.54 16.04
N GLY A 212 -21.94 -11.00 15.14
CA GLY A 212 -23.21 -10.35 15.48
C GLY A 212 -23.03 -8.93 16.02
N ASP A 213 -24.14 -8.22 16.20
CA ASP A 213 -24.17 -6.78 16.46
C ASP A 213 -23.44 -6.37 17.76
N GLU A 214 -23.79 -6.97 18.89
CA GLU A 214 -23.26 -6.57 20.21
C GLU A 214 -21.76 -6.80 20.33
N ALA A 215 -21.28 -7.97 19.91
CA ALA A 215 -19.87 -8.31 19.96
C ALA A 215 -19.05 -7.45 19.00
N ALA A 216 -19.55 -7.25 17.77
CA ALA A 216 -18.85 -6.42 16.78
C ALA A 216 -18.73 -4.96 17.24
N ARG A 217 -19.79 -4.37 17.85
CA ARG A 217 -19.71 -2.99 18.41
C ARG A 217 -18.67 -2.86 19.51
N ARG A 218 -18.67 -3.82 20.44
CA ARG A 218 -17.72 -3.82 21.56
C ARG A 218 -16.28 -3.91 21.05
N GLU A 219 -16.01 -4.83 20.14
CA GLU A 219 -14.66 -5.06 19.60
C GLU A 219 -14.20 -3.92 18.69
N ALA A 220 -15.09 -3.34 17.88
CA ALA A 220 -14.74 -2.21 17.01
C ALA A 220 -14.42 -0.93 17.79
N ALA A 221 -14.92 -0.77 19.00
CA ALA A 221 -14.59 0.36 19.87
C ALA A 221 -13.21 0.26 20.55
N MET A 222 -12.57 -0.91 20.49
CA MET A 222 -11.20 -1.10 21.04
C MET A 222 -10.15 -0.48 20.09
N PRO A 223 -9.10 0.15 20.64
CA PRO A 223 -8.01 0.66 19.79
C PRO A 223 -7.25 -0.49 19.12
N PRO A 224 -6.58 -0.21 17.98
CA PRO A 224 -5.57 -1.12 17.43
C PRO A 224 -4.44 -1.37 18.42
N SER A 225 -3.73 -2.48 18.28
CA SER A 225 -2.57 -2.79 19.11
C SER A 225 -1.34 -1.93 18.73
N ASP A 226 -0.34 -1.88 19.64
CA ASP A 226 0.91 -1.16 19.39
C ASP A 226 1.70 -1.72 18.19
N VAL A 227 1.47 -2.97 17.81
CA VAL A 227 2.10 -3.60 16.63
C VAL A 227 1.60 -2.96 15.32
N ALA A 228 0.33 -2.57 15.30
CA ALA A 228 -0.28 -1.91 14.14
C ALA A 228 0.03 -0.41 14.06
N MET A 229 0.65 0.16 15.09
CA MET A 229 0.95 1.59 15.24
C MET A 229 2.46 1.84 15.39
N PRO A 230 3.32 1.43 14.42
CA PRO A 230 4.75 1.68 14.50
C PRO A 230 5.01 3.19 14.44
N GLY A 231 5.47 3.78 15.54
CA GLY A 231 5.88 5.20 15.60
C GLY A 231 5.26 6.04 16.70
N THR A 232 4.29 5.53 17.46
CA THR A 232 3.73 6.27 18.60
C THR A 232 4.54 6.10 19.89
N ALA A 233 5.52 5.19 19.93
CA ALA A 233 6.33 4.89 21.11
C ALA A 233 7.36 5.99 21.47
N ASP A 234 7.76 6.87 20.54
CA ASP A 234 8.80 7.88 20.75
C ASP A 234 8.28 9.31 21.05
N ALA A 235 6.96 9.51 21.15
CA ALA A 235 6.39 10.85 21.41
C ALA A 235 6.28 11.22 22.90
N HIS A 236 6.68 10.34 23.83
CA HIS A 236 6.59 10.55 25.30
C HIS A 236 7.87 10.17 26.07
N ALA A 237 9.05 10.32 25.48
CA ALA A 237 10.31 10.21 26.20
C ALA A 237 11.02 11.56 26.32
#